data_baabc98c1247276983378ed35c676b6b
#
_entry.id   baabc98c1247276983378ed35c676b6b
#
_cell.length_a   1.000
_cell.length_b   1.000
_cell.length_c   1.000
_cell.angle_alpha   90.00
_cell.angle_beta   90.00
_cell.angle_gamma   90.00
#
_symmetry.space_group_name_H-M   'P 1'
#
loop_
_entity.id
_entity.type
_entity.pdbx_description
1 polymer ?
#
loop_
_entity_poly.entity_id
_entity_poly.type
_entity_poly.pdbx_seq_one_letter_code
_entity_poly.pdbx_strand_id
1 'polypeptide(L)'
;SSLYAMVGLVGTVLVIKELAHIPQNWVLIAGALASAVIGFVLFVRRQGRLEEPLIEFSIFRNRAFAGGSLAAFFAMFTIAGAQLATTQRFQLVEGFTPLQAGLLVAASALGALPSGVLGAAILHIVGLRIIISGSLAIAALGLALAVLASANGSLPLLVVSFIVTGFGLGGTFAVASAAIMGNAPPRKAGMAASIEEVSYEMGSLSAVALLGSLLTFVYATVVRLPDGTPAAAGESIADAL
;
A
#
# COMPACT_ATOMS: atom_id res chain seq x y z
N SER A 1 16.20 -7.92 -19.30
CA SER A 1 16.26 -7.15 -18.04
C SER A 1 15.04 -7.39 -17.16
N SER A 2 13.84 -7.44 -17.72
CA SER A 2 12.57 -7.67 -17.00
C SER A 2 12.57 -8.95 -16.16
N LEU A 3 13.18 -10.03 -16.65
CA LEU A 3 13.29 -11.28 -15.90
C LEU A 3 14.06 -11.12 -14.57
N TYR A 4 15.14 -10.34 -14.56
CA TYR A 4 15.91 -10.09 -13.33
C TYR A 4 15.12 -9.23 -12.34
N ALA A 5 14.38 -8.24 -12.83
CA ALA A 5 13.46 -7.46 -11.98
C ALA A 5 12.37 -8.35 -11.37
N MET A 6 11.78 -9.24 -12.19
CA MET A 6 10.77 -10.18 -11.75
C MET A 6 11.31 -11.14 -10.66
N VAL A 7 12.50 -11.71 -10.86
CA VAL A 7 13.14 -12.55 -9.82
C VAL A 7 13.39 -11.77 -8.54
N GLY A 8 13.85 -10.52 -8.63
CA GLY A 8 14.06 -9.65 -7.48
C GLY A 8 12.76 -9.34 -6.73
N LEU A 9 11.70 -8.98 -7.45
CA LEU A 9 10.39 -8.69 -6.86
C LEU A 9 9.74 -9.92 -6.22
N VAL A 10 9.73 -11.05 -6.94
CA VAL A 10 9.18 -12.32 -6.41
C VAL A 10 9.94 -12.73 -5.16
N GLY A 11 11.28 -12.65 -5.17
CA GLY A 11 12.09 -12.93 -3.98
C GLY A 11 11.72 -12.04 -2.80
N THR A 12 11.50 -10.73 -3.03
CA THR A 12 11.08 -9.79 -1.98
C THR A 12 9.72 -10.16 -1.40
N VAL A 13 8.74 -10.45 -2.26
CA VAL A 13 7.39 -10.86 -1.84
C VAL A 13 7.44 -12.15 -1.03
N LEU A 14 8.25 -13.13 -1.46
CA LEU A 14 8.41 -14.40 -0.72
C LEU A 14 9.05 -14.18 0.66
N VAL A 15 10.06 -13.31 0.79
CA VAL A 15 10.63 -12.96 2.10
C VAL A 15 9.56 -12.36 3.00
N ILE A 16 8.79 -11.40 2.50
CA ILE A 16 7.75 -10.73 3.28
C ILE A 16 6.67 -11.74 3.71
N LYS A 17 6.22 -12.58 2.79
CA LYS A 17 5.21 -13.60 3.06
C LYS A 17 5.68 -14.62 4.10
N GLU A 18 6.93 -15.12 3.98
CA GLU A 18 7.46 -16.13 4.88
C GLU A 18 7.81 -15.57 6.26
N LEU A 19 8.18 -14.28 6.36
CA LEU A 19 8.34 -13.61 7.65
C LEU A 19 7.01 -13.46 8.40
N ALA A 20 5.90 -13.39 7.68
CA ALA A 20 4.56 -13.33 8.25
C ALA A 20 4.01 -14.70 8.64
N HIS A 21 4.63 -15.79 8.19
CA HIS A 21 4.21 -17.18 8.46
C HIS A 21 4.83 -17.72 9.76
N ILE A 22 4.04 -18.43 10.57
CA ILE A 22 4.50 -19.11 11.80
C ILE A 22 4.13 -20.60 11.68
N PRO A 23 5.08 -21.55 11.86
CA PRO A 23 6.51 -21.38 12.15
C PRO A 23 7.31 -20.92 10.93
N GLN A 24 8.28 -20.05 11.15
CA GLN A 24 9.11 -19.46 10.11
C GLN A 24 10.08 -20.48 9.52
N ASN A 25 10.12 -20.57 8.19
CA ASN A 25 11.12 -21.40 7.51
C ASN A 25 12.33 -20.55 7.12
N TRP A 26 13.34 -20.54 8.00
CA TRP A 26 14.56 -19.75 7.80
C TRP A 26 15.34 -20.10 6.53
N VAL A 27 15.24 -21.34 6.03
CA VAL A 27 15.88 -21.77 4.78
C VAL A 27 15.18 -21.11 3.59
N LEU A 28 13.85 -21.08 3.58
CA LEU A 28 13.07 -20.39 2.54
C LEU A 28 13.29 -18.88 2.59
N ILE A 29 13.33 -18.28 3.76
CA ILE A 29 13.62 -16.85 3.93
C ILE A 29 15.01 -16.52 3.37
N ALA A 30 16.04 -17.28 3.72
CA ALA A 30 17.38 -17.07 3.21
C ALA A 30 17.46 -17.25 1.68
N GLY A 31 16.82 -18.28 1.12
CA GLY A 31 16.76 -18.51 -0.32
C GLY A 31 16.01 -17.40 -1.06
N ALA A 32 14.88 -16.97 -0.53
CA ALA A 32 14.09 -15.85 -1.10
C ALA A 32 14.86 -14.51 -1.02
N LEU A 33 15.54 -14.24 0.10
CA LEU A 33 16.39 -13.07 0.25
C LEU A 33 17.57 -13.08 -0.73
N ALA A 34 18.23 -14.23 -0.87
CA ALA A 34 19.31 -14.39 -1.84
C ALA A 34 18.80 -14.16 -3.28
N SER A 35 17.65 -14.72 -3.65
CA SER A 35 17.05 -14.50 -4.98
C SER A 35 16.66 -13.03 -5.20
N ALA A 36 16.13 -12.35 -4.19
CA ALA A 36 15.82 -10.92 -4.26
C ALA A 36 17.07 -10.09 -4.50
N VAL A 37 18.11 -10.28 -3.68
CA VAL A 37 19.39 -9.54 -3.79
C VAL A 37 20.07 -9.81 -5.13
N ILE A 38 20.17 -11.08 -5.55
CA ILE A 38 20.80 -11.45 -6.81
C ILE A 38 20.00 -10.86 -7.98
N GLY A 39 18.67 -10.99 -7.97
CA GLY A 39 17.80 -10.46 -9.01
C GLY A 39 17.97 -8.93 -9.16
N PHE A 40 17.94 -8.17 -8.07
CA PHE A 40 18.12 -6.72 -8.12
C PHE A 40 19.55 -6.31 -8.49
N VAL A 41 20.58 -6.99 -7.98
CA VAL A 41 21.97 -6.69 -8.36
C VAL A 41 22.21 -6.94 -9.86
N LEU A 42 21.72 -8.07 -10.38
CA LEU A 42 21.83 -8.37 -11.80
C LEU A 42 21.01 -7.39 -12.66
N PHE A 43 19.83 -7.00 -12.19
CA PHE A 43 19.00 -5.99 -12.84
C PHE A 43 19.73 -4.65 -12.94
N VAL A 44 20.21 -4.11 -11.83
CA VAL A 44 20.93 -2.82 -11.79
C VAL A 44 22.20 -2.85 -12.64
N ARG A 45 23.00 -3.93 -12.53
CA ARG A 45 24.20 -4.09 -13.36
C ARG A 45 23.90 -4.15 -14.86
N ARG A 46 22.81 -4.80 -15.23
CA ARG A 46 22.39 -4.88 -16.63
C ARG A 46 21.85 -3.55 -17.14
N GLN A 47 21.08 -2.81 -16.30
CA GLN A 47 20.58 -1.49 -16.66
C GLN A 47 21.71 -0.50 -16.97
N GLY A 48 22.80 -0.52 -16.19
CA GLY A 48 23.94 0.35 -16.42
C GLY A 48 24.76 0.04 -17.69
N ARG A 49 24.45 -1.09 -18.38
CA ARG A 49 25.15 -1.51 -19.62
C ARG A 49 24.27 -1.36 -20.88
N LEU A 50 23.01 -0.97 -20.72
CA LEU A 50 22.09 -0.79 -21.85
C LEU A 50 22.18 0.66 -22.35
N GLU A 51 22.17 0.84 -23.66
CA GLU A 51 22.06 2.15 -24.30
C GLU A 51 20.71 2.81 -24.01
N GLU A 52 19.65 2.00 -23.92
CA GLU A 52 18.31 2.43 -23.48
C GLU A 52 17.88 1.61 -22.25
N PRO A 53 18.19 2.07 -21.02
CA PRO A 53 17.79 1.37 -19.81
C PRO A 53 16.29 1.49 -19.57
N LEU A 54 15.67 0.41 -19.04
CA LEU A 54 14.26 0.42 -18.64
C LEU A 54 13.99 1.41 -17.51
N ILE A 55 14.95 1.58 -16.61
CA ILE A 55 14.91 2.56 -15.53
C ILE A 55 16.21 3.35 -15.51
N GLU A 56 16.10 4.64 -15.66
CA GLU A 56 17.21 5.57 -15.49
C GLU A 56 17.13 6.19 -14.09
N PHE A 57 17.94 5.68 -13.17
CA PHE A 57 17.90 6.12 -11.77
C PHE A 57 18.20 7.61 -11.58
N SER A 58 18.81 8.27 -12.57
CA SER A 58 19.04 9.71 -12.56
C SER A 58 17.76 10.54 -12.46
N ILE A 59 16.60 9.98 -12.89
CA ILE A 59 15.29 10.65 -12.83
C ILE A 59 14.86 10.93 -11.40
N PHE A 60 15.25 10.09 -10.43
CA PHE A 60 14.98 10.29 -9.00
C PHE A 60 15.73 11.47 -8.39
N ARG A 61 16.71 12.04 -9.08
CA ARG A 61 17.34 13.31 -8.68
C ARG A 61 16.40 14.49 -8.82
N ASN A 62 15.37 14.37 -9.68
CA ASN A 62 14.29 15.32 -9.73
C ASN A 62 13.38 15.12 -8.50
N ARG A 63 13.36 16.11 -7.61
CA ARG A 63 12.61 16.06 -6.35
C ARG A 63 11.09 15.92 -6.55
N ALA A 64 10.54 16.48 -7.63
CA ALA A 64 9.13 16.35 -7.93
C ALA A 64 8.78 14.93 -8.36
N PHE A 65 9.60 14.30 -9.21
CA PHE A 65 9.45 12.90 -9.61
C PHE A 65 9.56 11.95 -8.41
N ALA A 66 10.62 12.09 -7.61
CA ALA A 66 10.83 11.26 -6.42
C ALA A 66 9.70 11.45 -5.39
N GLY A 67 9.28 12.69 -5.17
CA GLY A 67 8.15 13.02 -4.28
C GLY A 67 6.83 12.44 -4.77
N GLY A 68 6.57 12.46 -6.08
CA GLY A 68 5.42 11.80 -6.70
C GLY A 68 5.43 10.29 -6.50
N SER A 69 6.58 9.63 -6.74
CA SER A 69 6.73 8.17 -6.54
C SER A 69 6.53 7.77 -5.08
N LEU A 70 7.06 8.54 -4.13
CA LEU A 70 6.83 8.31 -2.70
C LEU A 70 5.36 8.55 -2.31
N ALA A 71 4.73 9.59 -2.86
CA ALA A 71 3.31 9.87 -2.60
C ALA A 71 2.42 8.74 -3.15
N ALA A 72 2.72 8.22 -4.34
CA ALA A 72 2.05 7.06 -4.92
C ALA A 72 2.19 5.81 -4.03
N PHE A 73 3.41 5.53 -3.56
CA PHE A 73 3.67 4.43 -2.63
C PHE A 73 2.85 4.55 -1.34
N PHE A 74 2.91 5.69 -0.65
CA PHE A 74 2.19 5.88 0.62
C PHE A 74 0.68 5.96 0.45
N ALA A 75 0.18 6.47 -0.67
CA ALA A 75 -1.25 6.48 -0.96
C ALA A 75 -1.77 5.04 -1.11
N MET A 76 -1.06 4.19 -1.86
CA MET A 76 -1.45 2.79 -2.04
C MET A 76 -1.23 1.96 -0.77
N PHE A 77 -0.16 2.24 -0.01
CA PHE A 77 0.03 1.67 1.32
C PHE A 77 -1.16 1.95 2.24
N THR A 78 -1.64 3.19 2.23
CA THR A 78 -2.76 3.62 3.08
C THR A 78 -4.06 2.93 2.69
N ILE A 79 -4.38 2.87 1.39
CA ILE A 79 -5.65 2.25 0.94
C ILE A 79 -5.64 0.74 1.15
N ALA A 80 -4.54 0.07 0.82
CA ALA A 80 -4.40 -1.38 1.01
C ALA A 80 -4.44 -1.77 2.49
N GLY A 81 -3.80 -0.98 3.35
CA GLY A 81 -3.82 -1.17 4.79
C GLY A 81 -5.20 -0.95 5.41
N ALA A 82 -5.87 0.12 5.02
CA ALA A 82 -7.24 0.39 5.46
C ALA A 82 -8.21 -0.71 5.00
N GLN A 83 -8.07 -1.17 3.75
CA GLN A 83 -8.87 -2.25 3.21
C GLN A 83 -8.65 -3.57 3.94
N LEU A 84 -7.39 -3.94 4.21
CA LEU A 84 -7.05 -5.14 4.96
C LEU A 84 -7.67 -5.12 6.37
N ALA A 85 -7.44 -4.05 7.12
CA ALA A 85 -7.94 -3.91 8.48
C ALA A 85 -9.48 -3.92 8.54
N THR A 86 -10.14 -3.23 7.59
CA THR A 86 -11.60 -3.17 7.51
C THR A 86 -12.18 -4.53 7.15
N THR A 87 -11.65 -5.19 6.13
CA THR A 87 -12.14 -6.48 5.68
C THR A 87 -12.03 -7.53 6.78
N GLN A 88 -10.88 -7.62 7.43
CA GLN A 88 -10.70 -8.57 8.53
C GLN A 88 -11.64 -8.28 9.70
N ARG A 89 -11.72 -7.05 10.16
CA ARG A 89 -12.60 -6.70 11.28
C ARG A 89 -14.06 -7.00 10.98
N PHE A 90 -14.59 -6.48 9.88
CA PHE A 90 -16.03 -6.55 9.60
C PHE A 90 -16.48 -7.93 9.16
N GLN A 91 -15.66 -8.67 8.44
CA GLN A 91 -16.02 -10.04 8.03
C GLN A 91 -15.79 -11.05 9.15
N LEU A 92 -14.69 -10.96 9.89
CA LEU A 92 -14.35 -11.96 10.89
C LEU A 92 -14.99 -11.70 12.27
N VAL A 93 -15.13 -10.43 12.68
CA VAL A 93 -15.61 -10.09 14.01
C VAL A 93 -17.09 -9.68 14.02
N GLU A 94 -17.52 -8.90 13.04
CA GLU A 94 -18.89 -8.35 13.01
C GLU A 94 -19.83 -9.14 12.08
N GLY A 95 -19.33 -10.19 11.43
CA GLY A 95 -20.13 -11.10 10.60
C GLY A 95 -20.69 -10.46 9.32
N PHE A 96 -20.08 -9.39 8.82
CA PHE A 96 -20.49 -8.75 7.57
C PHE A 96 -20.27 -9.70 6.38
N THR A 97 -21.22 -9.67 5.46
CA THR A 97 -21.02 -10.32 4.17
C THR A 97 -19.91 -9.60 3.38
N PRO A 98 -19.21 -10.29 2.46
CA PRO A 98 -18.20 -9.66 1.59
C PRO A 98 -18.75 -8.45 0.83
N LEU A 99 -20.02 -8.47 0.45
CA LEU A 99 -20.69 -7.35 -0.23
C LEU A 99 -20.79 -6.12 0.70
N GLN A 100 -21.19 -6.31 1.95
CA GLN A 100 -21.32 -5.20 2.92
C GLN A 100 -19.96 -4.58 3.23
N ALA A 101 -18.93 -5.40 3.46
CA ALA A 101 -17.58 -4.91 3.67
C ALA A 101 -17.02 -4.19 2.43
N GLY A 102 -17.30 -4.72 1.22
CA GLY A 102 -16.93 -4.08 -0.04
C GLY A 102 -17.62 -2.73 -0.26
N LEU A 103 -18.91 -2.60 0.05
CA LEU A 103 -19.65 -1.34 -0.05
C LEU A 103 -19.09 -0.28 0.93
N LEU A 104 -18.70 -0.70 2.12
CA LEU A 104 -18.07 0.19 3.09
C LEU A 104 -16.75 0.77 2.56
N VAL A 105 -15.90 -0.08 1.99
CA VAL A 105 -14.64 0.38 1.36
C VAL A 105 -14.93 1.23 0.12
N ALA A 106 -15.96 0.89 -0.67
CA ALA A 106 -16.37 1.66 -1.85
C ALA A 106 -16.79 3.10 -1.52
N ALA A 107 -17.20 3.38 -0.26
CA ALA A 107 -17.48 4.74 0.17
C ALA A 107 -16.27 5.68 -0.01
N SER A 108 -15.05 5.15 0.06
CA SER A 108 -13.85 5.95 -0.21
C SER A 108 -13.79 6.50 -1.65
N ALA A 109 -14.37 5.79 -2.62
CA ALA A 109 -14.43 6.25 -4.00
C ALA A 109 -15.27 7.53 -4.15
N LEU A 110 -16.31 7.72 -3.33
CA LEU A 110 -17.13 8.94 -3.33
C LEU A 110 -16.32 10.18 -2.96
N GLY A 111 -15.33 10.03 -2.07
CA GLY A 111 -14.40 11.10 -1.74
C GLY A 111 -13.29 11.24 -2.77
N ALA A 112 -12.76 10.13 -3.29
CA ALA A 112 -11.61 10.12 -4.16
C ALA A 112 -11.88 10.79 -5.53
N LEU A 113 -13.05 10.57 -6.12
CA LEU A 113 -13.42 11.12 -7.42
C LEU A 113 -13.38 12.67 -7.44
N PRO A 114 -14.11 13.39 -6.56
CA PRO A 114 -14.10 14.85 -6.59
C PRO A 114 -12.72 15.42 -6.22
N SER A 115 -12.00 14.81 -5.28
CA SER A 115 -10.70 15.32 -4.87
C SER A 115 -9.62 15.12 -5.93
N GLY A 116 -9.68 14.04 -6.70
CA GLY A 116 -8.79 13.81 -7.84
C GLY A 116 -8.94 14.92 -8.89
N VAL A 117 -10.19 15.26 -9.25
CA VAL A 117 -10.48 16.33 -10.19
C VAL A 117 -10.05 17.70 -9.63
N LEU A 118 -10.39 17.99 -8.38
CA LEU A 118 -10.00 19.25 -7.72
C LEU A 118 -8.49 19.37 -7.60
N GLY A 119 -7.79 18.29 -7.16
CA GLY A 119 -6.34 18.28 -7.03
C GLY A 119 -5.64 18.58 -8.35
N ALA A 120 -6.08 17.97 -9.44
CA ALA A 120 -5.56 18.23 -10.77
C ALA A 120 -5.85 19.68 -11.21
N ALA A 121 -7.05 20.18 -10.96
CA ALA A 121 -7.48 21.53 -11.36
C ALA A 121 -6.70 22.65 -10.65
N ILE A 122 -6.39 22.49 -9.36
CA ILE A 122 -5.70 23.51 -8.56
C ILE A 122 -4.18 23.35 -8.53
N LEU A 123 -3.65 22.28 -9.13
CA LEU A 123 -2.22 21.94 -9.09
C LEU A 123 -1.32 23.08 -9.57
N HIS A 124 -1.75 23.80 -10.62
CA HIS A 124 -1.00 24.90 -11.22
C HIS A 124 -0.98 26.16 -10.33
N ILE A 125 -1.91 26.28 -9.37
CA ILE A 125 -2.01 27.43 -8.46
C ILE A 125 -1.29 27.13 -7.14
N VAL A 126 -1.57 25.98 -6.57
CA VAL A 126 -1.17 25.61 -5.19
C VAL A 126 0.19 24.90 -5.16
N GLY A 127 0.51 24.16 -6.22
CA GLY A 127 1.76 23.41 -6.36
C GLY A 127 1.73 22.02 -5.69
N LEU A 128 2.61 21.14 -6.18
CA LEU A 128 2.71 19.73 -5.81
C LEU A 128 2.82 19.49 -4.31
N ARG A 129 3.71 20.23 -3.66
CA ARG A 129 4.05 19.99 -2.24
C ARG A 129 2.87 20.21 -1.31
N ILE A 130 2.13 21.29 -1.50
CA ILE A 130 1.01 21.66 -0.63
C ILE A 130 -0.14 20.69 -0.85
N ILE A 131 -0.44 20.33 -2.10
CA ILE A 131 -1.54 19.40 -2.38
C ILE A 131 -1.21 18.00 -1.82
N ILE A 132 -0.03 17.45 -2.07
CA ILE A 132 0.33 16.12 -1.56
C ILE A 132 0.31 16.10 -0.03
N SER A 133 0.92 17.08 0.64
CA SER A 133 0.94 17.11 2.11
C SER A 133 -0.45 17.34 2.71
N GLY A 134 -1.25 18.23 2.13
CA GLY A 134 -2.62 18.49 2.57
C GLY A 134 -3.54 17.29 2.34
N SER A 135 -3.44 16.67 1.18
CA SER A 135 -4.21 15.46 0.84
C SER A 135 -3.87 14.28 1.76
N LEU A 136 -2.60 14.03 2.03
CA LEU A 136 -2.17 12.99 2.97
C LEU A 136 -2.61 13.32 4.42
N ALA A 137 -2.58 14.59 4.82
CA ALA A 137 -3.10 15.00 6.14
C ALA A 137 -4.62 14.74 6.25
N ILE A 138 -5.39 15.02 5.19
CA ILE A 138 -6.83 14.71 5.15
C ILE A 138 -7.05 13.19 5.21
N ALA A 139 -6.26 12.40 4.50
CA ALA A 139 -6.34 10.94 4.57
C ALA A 139 -6.04 10.42 5.99
N ALA A 140 -5.01 10.98 6.64
CA ALA A 140 -4.68 10.63 8.03
C ALA A 140 -5.81 11.00 9.01
N LEU A 141 -6.46 12.16 8.85
CA LEU A 141 -7.65 12.53 9.61
C LEU A 141 -8.79 11.56 9.39
N GLY A 142 -9.04 11.15 8.14
CA GLY A 142 -10.04 10.13 7.81
C GLY A 142 -9.78 8.81 8.52
N LEU A 143 -8.52 8.34 8.53
CA LEU A 143 -8.14 7.12 9.26
C LEU A 143 -8.30 7.27 10.77
N ALA A 144 -7.94 8.41 11.34
CA ALA A 144 -8.16 8.68 12.75
C ALA A 144 -9.65 8.65 13.12
N LEU A 145 -10.50 9.25 12.28
CA LEU A 145 -11.96 9.15 12.42
C LEU A 145 -12.46 7.70 12.29
N ALA A 146 -11.86 6.88 11.43
CA ALA A 146 -12.21 5.46 11.28
C ALA A 146 -11.93 4.67 12.58
N VAL A 147 -10.80 4.97 13.23
CA VAL A 147 -10.48 4.37 14.55
C VAL A 147 -11.51 4.78 15.59
N LEU A 148 -11.87 6.06 15.67
CA LEU A 148 -12.89 6.56 16.59
C LEU A 148 -14.29 5.96 16.30
N ALA A 149 -14.65 5.87 15.03
CA ALA A 149 -15.91 5.25 14.59
C ALA A 149 -15.99 3.78 15.01
N SER A 150 -14.88 3.08 14.84
CA SER A 150 -14.75 1.68 15.23
C SER A 150 -14.84 1.48 16.75
N ALA A 151 -14.24 2.38 17.53
CA ALA A 151 -14.31 2.33 19.00
C ALA A 151 -15.73 2.58 19.54
N ASN A 152 -16.50 3.43 18.84
CA ASN A 152 -17.88 3.79 19.22
C ASN A 152 -18.95 2.89 18.56
N GLY A 153 -18.58 1.93 17.73
CA GLY A 153 -19.53 1.08 16.98
C GLY A 153 -20.42 1.85 15.99
N SER A 154 -19.99 3.04 15.53
CA SER A 154 -20.81 3.93 14.70
C SER A 154 -20.57 3.71 13.22
N LEU A 155 -21.43 2.94 12.54
CA LEU A 155 -21.37 2.73 11.09
C LEU A 155 -21.47 4.04 10.27
N PRO A 156 -22.38 5.01 10.60
CA PRO A 156 -22.42 6.26 9.84
C PRO A 156 -21.12 7.04 9.91
N LEU A 157 -20.49 7.11 11.08
CA LEU A 157 -19.20 7.80 11.25
C LEU A 157 -18.09 7.07 10.50
N LEU A 158 -18.15 5.75 10.44
CA LEU A 158 -17.20 4.95 9.68
C LEU A 158 -17.31 5.22 8.16
N VAL A 159 -18.52 5.27 7.60
CA VAL A 159 -18.75 5.64 6.19
C VAL A 159 -18.19 7.03 5.90
N VAL A 160 -18.46 8.02 6.76
CA VAL A 160 -17.90 9.38 6.62
C VAL A 160 -16.37 9.34 6.66
N SER A 161 -15.79 8.57 7.57
CA SER A 161 -14.33 8.45 7.68
C SER A 161 -13.68 7.87 6.41
N PHE A 162 -14.32 6.89 5.76
CA PHE A 162 -13.86 6.37 4.47
C PHE A 162 -13.97 7.40 3.35
N ILE A 163 -15.05 8.19 3.32
CA ILE A 163 -15.20 9.30 2.35
C ILE A 163 -14.09 10.33 2.54
N VAL A 164 -13.79 10.72 3.78
CA VAL A 164 -12.71 11.67 4.08
C VAL A 164 -11.35 11.09 3.71
N THR A 165 -11.08 9.82 4.04
CA THR A 165 -9.84 9.14 3.64
C THR A 165 -9.72 9.11 2.12
N GLY A 166 -10.78 8.73 1.43
CA GLY A 166 -10.83 8.71 -0.03
C GLY A 166 -10.58 10.08 -0.64
N PHE A 167 -11.16 11.13 -0.05
CA PHE A 167 -10.91 12.51 -0.50
C PHE A 167 -9.42 12.88 -0.42
N GLY A 168 -8.74 12.54 0.68
CA GLY A 168 -7.30 12.73 0.77
C GLY A 168 -6.52 11.92 -0.26
N LEU A 169 -6.84 10.64 -0.42
CA LEU A 169 -6.10 9.74 -1.33
C LEU A 169 -6.32 10.10 -2.80
N GLY A 170 -7.53 10.46 -3.20
CA GLY A 170 -7.83 10.85 -4.59
C GLY A 170 -6.99 12.03 -5.08
N GLY A 171 -6.87 13.08 -4.25
CA GLY A 171 -5.98 14.21 -4.53
C GLY A 171 -4.51 13.80 -4.59
N THR A 172 -4.09 12.89 -3.70
CA THR A 172 -2.71 12.39 -3.70
C THR A 172 -2.41 11.60 -4.97
N PHE A 173 -3.30 10.69 -5.40
CA PHE A 173 -3.12 9.90 -6.63
C PHE A 173 -3.00 10.78 -7.87
N ALA A 174 -3.94 11.72 -8.06
CA ALA A 174 -3.96 12.60 -9.22
C ALA A 174 -2.68 13.45 -9.31
N VAL A 175 -2.24 14.00 -8.19
CA VAL A 175 -1.07 14.88 -8.16
C VAL A 175 0.25 14.09 -8.19
N ALA A 176 0.30 12.90 -7.60
CA ALA A 176 1.45 11.99 -7.71
C ALA A 176 1.68 11.57 -9.17
N SER A 177 0.63 11.16 -9.87
CA SER A 177 0.70 10.82 -11.29
C SER A 177 1.16 12.01 -12.14
N ALA A 178 0.59 13.21 -11.90
CA ALA A 178 1.03 14.42 -12.58
C ALA A 178 2.50 14.77 -12.28
N ALA A 179 2.98 14.55 -11.06
CA ALA A 179 4.37 14.76 -10.69
C ALA A 179 5.32 13.79 -11.40
N ILE A 180 4.95 12.53 -11.51
CA ILE A 180 5.74 11.49 -12.18
C ILE A 180 5.76 11.75 -13.69
N MET A 181 4.59 11.84 -14.32
CA MET A 181 4.46 11.97 -15.78
C MET A 181 4.96 13.32 -16.28
N GLY A 182 4.63 14.41 -15.57
CA GLY A 182 5.01 15.77 -15.97
C GLY A 182 6.51 16.07 -15.82
N ASN A 183 7.25 15.29 -15.05
CA ASN A 183 8.69 15.45 -14.85
C ASN A 183 9.54 14.41 -15.59
N ALA A 184 8.92 13.54 -16.37
CA ALA A 184 9.61 12.59 -17.24
C ALA A 184 9.77 13.15 -18.67
N PRO A 185 10.92 12.94 -19.34
CA PRO A 185 11.04 13.26 -20.75
C PRO A 185 10.01 12.51 -21.59
N PRO A 186 9.39 13.10 -22.65
CA PRO A 186 8.36 12.43 -23.44
C PRO A 186 8.78 11.06 -24.01
N ARG A 187 10.05 10.90 -24.38
CA ARG A 187 10.60 9.63 -24.85
C ARG A 187 10.65 8.56 -23.76
N LYS A 188 10.53 8.92 -22.49
CA LYS A 188 10.61 8.04 -21.31
C LYS A 188 9.28 7.93 -20.56
N ALA A 189 8.17 8.33 -21.19
CA ALA A 189 6.85 8.25 -20.58
C ALA A 189 6.48 6.81 -20.15
N GLY A 190 6.83 5.81 -20.93
CA GLY A 190 6.63 4.40 -20.57
C GLY A 190 7.43 3.97 -19.34
N MET A 191 8.66 4.47 -19.17
CA MET A 191 9.45 4.26 -17.94
C MET A 191 8.78 4.92 -16.74
N ALA A 192 8.30 6.15 -16.88
CA ALA A 192 7.63 6.88 -15.81
C ALA A 192 6.35 6.15 -15.35
N ALA A 193 5.53 5.67 -16.30
CA ALA A 193 4.35 4.85 -16.02
C ALA A 193 4.70 3.55 -15.27
N SER A 194 5.78 2.88 -15.70
CA SER A 194 6.24 1.66 -15.01
C SER A 194 6.70 1.94 -13.57
N ILE A 195 7.39 3.06 -13.33
CA ILE A 195 7.83 3.45 -11.99
C ILE A 195 6.62 3.80 -11.11
N GLU A 196 5.62 4.49 -11.66
CA GLU A 196 4.37 4.78 -10.98
C GLU A 196 3.67 3.49 -10.53
N GLU A 197 3.49 2.54 -11.44
CA GLU A 197 2.85 1.26 -11.14
C GLU A 197 3.63 0.45 -10.10
N VAL A 198 4.96 0.37 -10.24
CA VAL A 198 5.81 -0.29 -9.24
C VAL A 198 5.68 0.40 -7.88
N SER A 199 5.55 1.73 -7.83
CA SER A 199 5.35 2.45 -6.57
C SER A 199 4.03 2.07 -5.91
N TYR A 200 2.95 1.94 -6.67
CA TYR A 200 1.65 1.48 -6.18
C TYR A 200 1.72 0.04 -5.65
N GLU A 201 2.28 -0.87 -6.42
CA GLU A 201 2.40 -2.28 -6.04
C GLU A 201 3.27 -2.47 -4.79
N MET A 202 4.41 -1.80 -4.73
CA MET A 202 5.27 -1.85 -3.56
C MET A 202 4.59 -1.27 -2.32
N GLY A 203 3.79 -0.22 -2.47
CA GLY A 203 2.97 0.34 -1.39
C GLY A 203 1.96 -0.66 -0.86
N SER A 204 1.19 -1.29 -1.75
CA SER A 204 0.18 -2.30 -1.43
C SER A 204 0.81 -3.53 -0.75
N LEU A 205 1.84 -4.11 -1.35
CA LEU A 205 2.53 -5.27 -0.82
C LEU A 205 3.13 -4.99 0.57
N SER A 206 3.75 -3.82 0.74
CA SER A 206 4.32 -3.42 2.04
C SER A 206 3.23 -3.26 3.11
N ALA A 207 2.06 -2.69 2.75
CA ALA A 207 0.94 -2.56 3.67
C ALA A 207 0.42 -3.93 4.12
N VAL A 208 0.15 -4.83 3.18
CA VAL A 208 -0.35 -6.18 3.48
C VAL A 208 0.66 -6.95 4.35
N ALA A 209 1.94 -6.88 4.01
CA ALA A 209 2.97 -7.57 4.76
C ALA A 209 3.16 -7.03 6.18
N LEU A 210 3.33 -5.71 6.32
CA LEU A 210 3.59 -5.09 7.63
C LEU A 210 2.35 -5.14 8.53
N LEU A 211 1.19 -4.77 8.00
CA LEU A 211 -0.03 -4.74 8.81
C LEU A 211 -0.58 -6.15 9.05
N GLY A 212 -0.46 -7.06 8.08
CA GLY A 212 -0.81 -8.46 8.27
C GLY A 212 0.05 -9.12 9.35
N SER A 213 1.38 -8.92 9.30
CA SER A 213 2.30 -9.42 10.34
C SER A 213 2.01 -8.79 11.71
N LEU A 214 1.72 -7.49 11.75
CA LEU A 214 1.38 -6.78 12.99
C LEU A 214 0.08 -7.31 13.58
N LEU A 215 -0.94 -7.53 12.77
CA LEU A 215 -2.21 -8.10 13.21
C LEU A 215 -2.01 -9.50 13.81
N THR A 216 -1.27 -10.38 13.14
CA THR A 216 -0.96 -11.72 13.65
C THR A 216 -0.16 -11.66 14.95
N PHE A 217 0.85 -10.78 15.03
CA PHE A 217 1.65 -10.60 16.23
C PHE A 217 0.81 -10.08 17.42
N VAL A 218 -0.02 -9.06 17.21
CA VAL A 218 -0.91 -8.53 18.25
C VAL A 218 -1.92 -9.58 18.70
N TYR A 219 -2.49 -10.32 17.76
CA TYR A 219 -3.40 -11.42 18.07
C TYR A 219 -2.72 -12.47 18.96
N ALA A 220 -1.58 -12.99 18.56
CA ALA A 220 -0.84 -14.03 19.30
C ALA A 220 -0.39 -13.56 20.71
N THR A 221 -0.17 -12.25 20.91
CA THR A 221 0.31 -11.72 22.20
C THR A 221 -0.82 -11.28 23.13
N VAL A 222 -1.97 -10.86 22.61
CA VAL A 222 -3.05 -10.25 23.40
C VAL A 222 -4.20 -11.21 23.64
N VAL A 223 -4.47 -12.11 22.71
CA VAL A 223 -5.60 -13.04 22.81
C VAL A 223 -5.30 -14.13 23.84
N ARG A 224 -6.18 -14.24 24.86
CA ARG A 224 -6.19 -15.36 25.81
C ARG A 224 -7.33 -16.29 25.40
N LEU A 225 -6.96 -17.44 24.87
CA LEU A 225 -7.93 -18.47 24.48
C LEU A 225 -8.44 -19.21 25.73
N PRO A 226 -9.71 -19.65 25.76
CA PRO A 226 -10.25 -20.52 26.79
C PRO A 226 -9.49 -21.85 26.86
N ASP A 227 -9.45 -22.45 28.07
CA ASP A 227 -8.84 -23.76 28.26
C ASP A 227 -9.51 -24.81 27.36
N GLY A 228 -8.70 -25.57 26.62
CA GLY A 228 -9.19 -26.61 25.71
C GLY A 228 -9.29 -26.21 24.24
N THR A 229 -8.97 -24.96 23.88
CA THR A 229 -8.86 -24.55 22.46
C THR A 229 -7.63 -25.20 21.79
N PRO A 230 -7.73 -25.62 20.50
CA PRO A 230 -6.58 -26.14 19.77
C PRO A 230 -5.44 -25.13 19.72
N ALA A 231 -4.19 -25.61 19.80
CA ALA A 231 -3.01 -24.73 19.77
C ALA A 231 -2.95 -23.85 18.51
N ALA A 232 -3.42 -24.36 17.37
CA ALA A 232 -3.52 -23.62 16.11
C ALA A 232 -4.36 -22.34 16.23
N ALA A 233 -5.40 -22.34 17.05
CA ALA A 233 -6.23 -21.15 17.29
C ALA A 233 -5.49 -19.99 17.94
N GLY A 234 -4.35 -20.25 18.62
CA GLY A 234 -3.47 -19.22 19.17
C GLY A 234 -2.55 -18.56 18.14
N GLU A 235 -2.39 -19.18 16.99
CA GLU A 235 -1.45 -18.76 15.95
C GLU A 235 -2.12 -17.94 14.83
N SER A 236 -3.42 -18.12 14.63
CA SER A 236 -4.18 -17.49 13.54
C SER A 236 -5.60 -17.13 13.95
N ILE A 237 -6.03 -15.93 13.56
CA ILE A 237 -7.44 -15.48 13.72
C ILE A 237 -8.38 -16.42 12.94
N ALA A 238 -7.95 -16.91 11.78
CA ALA A 238 -8.76 -17.78 10.93
C ALA A 238 -9.00 -19.16 11.55
N ASP A 239 -8.07 -19.66 12.37
CA ASP A 239 -8.19 -20.95 13.03
C ASP A 239 -8.92 -20.84 14.38
N ALA A 240 -9.17 -19.63 14.87
CA ALA A 240 -9.89 -19.33 16.11
C ALA A 240 -11.39 -19.19 15.92
N LEU A 241 -11.87 -19.03 14.67
CA LEU A 241 -13.26 -18.83 14.27
C LEU A 241 -13.86 -20.10 13.68
#